data_a01d9cd0c4f06c85cd845d726d0214b8
#
_entry.id   a01d9cd0c4f06c85cd845d726d0214b8
#
_cell.length_a   1.000
_cell.length_b   1.000
_cell.length_c   1.000
_cell.angle_alpha   90.00
_cell.angle_beta   90.00
_cell.angle_gamma   90.00
#
_symmetry.space_group_name_H-M   'P 1'
#
loop_
_entity.id
_entity.type
_entity.pdbx_description
1 polymer ?
#
loop_
_entity_poly.entity_id
_entity_poly.type
_entity_poly.pdbx_seq_one_letter_code
_entity_poly.pdbx_strand_id
1 'polypeptide(L)'
;MKNNLEELFGSKERWRLIKLFVLNTDTGYTASEIVKRNKMDGRRARGIIRQFVKAGFLKESTIKKKKHYKADKEFSFFEGLKQLVIRSNVYPQCASLGKIKKLGNIRLGLVSGVFSDNDAAKADLLIVGDHISNAKMNHLLSDLEIELGREINYSLMDLNEFKYRVDMFDKFILEFFEGPHEILVNKVQNEIMQLKRAKKI
;
A
#
# COMPACT_ATOMS: atom_id res chain seq x y z
N MET A 1 -1.06 -15.13 8.94
CA MET A 1 0.16 -15.87 8.55
C MET A 1 1.37 -15.01 8.85
N LYS A 2 2.42 -15.53 9.52
CA LYS A 2 3.71 -14.82 9.63
C LYS A 2 4.27 -14.63 8.22
N ASN A 3 4.76 -13.44 7.92
CA ASN A 3 5.40 -13.18 6.64
C ASN A 3 6.81 -13.79 6.65
N ASN A 4 6.91 -15.05 6.22
CA ASN A 4 8.16 -15.81 6.21
C ASN A 4 9.28 -15.16 5.37
N LEU A 5 8.93 -14.17 4.51
CA LEU A 5 9.90 -13.43 3.71
C LEU A 5 10.77 -12.49 4.56
N GLU A 6 10.24 -11.96 5.67
CA GLU A 6 11.05 -11.15 6.60
C GLU A 6 12.18 -11.98 7.23
N GLU A 7 11.89 -13.24 7.57
CA GLU A 7 12.89 -14.18 8.08
C GLU A 7 13.87 -14.63 6.99
N LEU A 8 13.35 -14.94 5.79
CA LEU A 8 14.18 -15.35 4.63
C LEU A 8 15.21 -14.28 4.24
N PHE A 9 14.82 -13.00 4.25
CA PHE A 9 15.72 -11.87 3.94
C PHE A 9 16.51 -11.37 5.15
N GLY A 10 16.39 -12.02 6.30
CA GLY A 10 17.19 -11.77 7.50
C GLY A 10 16.69 -10.63 8.39
N SER A 11 15.76 -9.80 7.96
CA SER A 11 15.05 -8.83 8.81
C SER A 11 13.87 -8.18 8.09
N LYS A 12 12.93 -7.68 8.90
CA LYS A 12 11.80 -6.88 8.44
C LYS A 12 12.23 -5.61 7.69
N GLU A 13 13.28 -4.97 8.18
CA GLU A 13 13.82 -3.75 7.58
C GLU A 13 14.41 -4.02 6.18
N ARG A 14 15.14 -5.12 6.01
CA ARG A 14 15.67 -5.50 4.68
C ARG A 14 14.54 -5.77 3.70
N TRP A 15 13.54 -6.54 4.11
CA TRP A 15 12.40 -6.83 3.26
C TRP A 15 11.63 -5.56 2.85
N ARG A 16 11.40 -4.62 3.79
CA ARG A 16 10.79 -3.33 3.49
C ARG A 16 11.59 -2.52 2.48
N LEU A 17 12.92 -2.48 2.60
CA LEU A 17 13.76 -1.77 1.64
C LEU A 17 13.77 -2.45 0.27
N ILE A 18 13.74 -3.78 0.19
CA ILE A 18 13.58 -4.49 -1.09
C ILE A 18 12.27 -4.04 -1.75
N LYS A 19 11.16 -4.06 -1.02
CA LYS A 19 9.86 -3.61 -1.56
C LYS A 19 9.90 -2.16 -2.03
N LEU A 20 10.42 -1.26 -1.20
CA LEU A 20 10.54 0.16 -1.55
C LEU A 20 11.23 0.35 -2.91
N PHE A 21 12.38 -0.27 -3.11
CA PHE A 21 13.17 -0.10 -4.32
C PHE A 21 12.61 -0.85 -5.53
N VAL A 22 12.06 -2.03 -5.33
CA VAL A 22 11.48 -2.85 -6.41
C VAL A 22 10.20 -2.21 -6.97
N LEU A 23 9.37 -1.61 -6.12
CA LEU A 23 8.10 -1.00 -6.52
C LEU A 23 8.25 0.45 -7.00
N ASN A 24 9.36 1.11 -6.70
CA ASN A 24 9.63 2.50 -7.07
C ASN A 24 10.94 2.59 -7.89
N THR A 25 11.01 1.80 -8.95
CA THR A 25 12.24 1.61 -9.75
C THR A 25 12.80 2.88 -10.36
N ASP A 26 11.94 3.85 -10.64
CA ASP A 26 12.35 5.10 -11.31
C ASP A 26 12.70 6.23 -10.33
N THR A 27 12.47 6.00 -9.03
CA THR A 27 12.72 6.98 -7.98
C THR A 27 14.04 6.72 -7.25
N GLY A 28 14.89 7.73 -7.15
CA GLY A 28 16.09 7.69 -6.31
C GLY A 28 15.82 8.31 -4.95
N TYR A 29 16.23 7.64 -3.88
CA TYR A 29 16.04 8.09 -2.49
C TYR A 29 17.36 8.37 -1.80
N THR A 30 17.42 9.45 -1.01
CA THR A 30 18.52 9.69 -0.05
C THR A 30 18.38 8.76 1.16
N ALA A 31 19.47 8.53 1.88
CA ALA A 31 19.41 7.74 3.12
C ALA A 31 18.43 8.32 4.16
N SER A 32 18.29 9.66 4.22
CA SER A 32 17.35 10.32 5.13
C SER A 32 15.89 10.06 4.75
N GLU A 33 15.56 10.09 3.46
CA GLU A 33 14.21 9.76 2.97
C GLU A 33 13.85 8.29 3.24
N ILE A 34 14.81 7.37 3.02
CA ILE A 34 14.63 5.95 3.31
C ILE A 34 14.32 5.74 4.80
N VAL A 35 15.10 6.37 5.69
CA VAL A 35 14.88 6.32 7.16
C VAL A 35 13.49 6.82 7.53
N LYS A 36 13.11 7.99 7.02
CA LYS A 36 11.81 8.63 7.31
C LYS A 36 10.65 7.77 6.80
N ARG A 37 10.69 7.34 5.53
CA ARG A 37 9.63 6.54 4.91
C ARG A 37 9.42 5.19 5.60
N ASN A 38 10.49 4.54 6.05
CA ASN A 38 10.41 3.20 6.64
C ASN A 38 10.37 3.20 8.18
N LYS A 39 10.38 4.37 8.83
CA LYS A 39 10.41 4.51 10.29
C LYS A 39 11.48 3.62 10.93
N MET A 40 12.70 3.65 10.40
CA MET A 40 13.78 2.76 10.83
C MET A 40 14.99 3.53 11.37
N ASP A 41 15.84 2.83 12.09
CA ASP A 41 17.08 3.41 12.61
C ASP A 41 18.05 3.78 11.48
N GLY A 42 18.65 4.97 11.55
CA GLY A 42 19.50 5.50 10.50
C GLY A 42 20.83 4.73 10.33
N ARG A 43 21.36 4.12 11.39
CA ARG A 43 22.58 3.29 11.30
C ARG A 43 22.28 1.98 10.59
N ARG A 44 21.17 1.34 10.94
CA ARG A 44 20.68 0.12 10.28
C ARG A 44 20.38 0.36 8.82
N ALA A 45 19.65 1.44 8.47
CA ALA A 45 19.35 1.79 7.09
C ALA A 45 20.63 1.91 6.25
N ARG A 46 21.61 2.69 6.70
CA ARG A 46 22.89 2.83 5.99
C ARG A 46 23.66 1.52 5.88
N GLY A 47 23.57 0.63 6.87
CA GLY A 47 24.16 -0.70 6.80
C GLY A 47 23.56 -1.54 5.68
N ILE A 48 22.22 -1.61 5.61
CA ILE A 48 21.50 -2.37 4.59
C ILE A 48 21.74 -1.77 3.19
N ILE A 49 21.65 -0.45 3.04
CA ILE A 49 21.90 0.24 1.77
C ILE A 49 23.30 -0.11 1.23
N ARG A 50 24.36 -0.03 2.05
CA ARG A 50 25.71 -0.40 1.64
C ARG A 50 25.81 -1.85 1.17
N GLN A 51 25.12 -2.78 1.84
CA GLN A 51 25.07 -4.18 1.43
C GLN A 51 24.37 -4.35 0.09
N PHE A 52 23.26 -3.64 -0.14
CA PHE A 52 22.51 -3.68 -1.39
C PHE A 52 23.29 -3.07 -2.56
N VAL A 53 24.02 -1.99 -2.33
CA VAL A 53 24.94 -1.42 -3.33
C VAL A 53 26.08 -2.41 -3.65
N LYS A 54 26.71 -3.01 -2.63
CA LYS A 54 27.77 -4.02 -2.82
C LYS A 54 27.27 -5.26 -3.58
N ALA A 55 26.01 -5.65 -3.36
CA ALA A 55 25.37 -6.76 -4.06
C ALA A 55 24.97 -6.43 -5.51
N GLY A 56 25.04 -5.16 -5.93
CA GLY A 56 24.61 -4.72 -7.25
C GLY A 56 23.10 -4.50 -7.39
N PHE A 57 22.35 -4.65 -6.31
CA PHE A 57 20.89 -4.41 -6.33
C PHE A 57 20.54 -2.92 -6.39
N LEU A 58 21.38 -2.06 -5.82
CA LEU A 58 21.21 -0.60 -5.86
C LEU A 58 22.37 0.07 -6.56
N LYS A 59 22.06 1.06 -7.42
CA LYS A 59 22.99 2.04 -7.97
C LYS A 59 23.02 3.28 -7.09
N GLU A 60 24.21 3.78 -6.80
CA GLU A 60 24.43 5.05 -6.09
C GLU A 60 24.73 6.15 -7.13
N SER A 61 24.10 7.31 -6.95
CA SER A 61 24.36 8.53 -7.72
C SER A 61 24.43 9.75 -6.81
N THR A 62 25.11 10.81 -7.25
CA THR A 62 25.19 12.06 -6.48
C THR A 62 24.42 13.15 -7.20
N ILE A 63 23.34 13.65 -6.58
CA ILE A 63 22.50 14.73 -7.09
C ILE A 63 22.52 15.88 -6.07
N LYS A 64 22.87 17.09 -6.48
CA LYS A 64 22.95 18.27 -5.59
C LYS A 64 23.76 18.00 -4.31
N LYS A 65 24.92 17.39 -4.44
CA LYS A 65 25.83 17.02 -3.32
C LYS A 65 25.23 15.99 -2.32
N LYS A 66 24.16 15.33 -2.66
CA LYS A 66 23.55 14.26 -1.84
C LYS A 66 23.59 12.93 -2.56
N LYS A 67 23.91 11.86 -1.85
CA LYS A 67 23.84 10.49 -2.36
C LYS A 67 22.40 10.04 -2.48
N HIS A 68 22.02 9.56 -3.66
CA HIS A 68 20.76 8.95 -3.98
C HIS A 68 20.98 7.49 -4.36
N TYR A 69 20.07 6.65 -3.93
CA TYR A 69 20.07 5.23 -4.17
C TYR A 69 18.83 4.86 -4.97
N LYS A 70 19.02 4.07 -6.02
CA LYS A 70 17.95 3.63 -6.94
C LYS A 70 18.15 2.15 -7.25
N ALA A 71 17.05 1.41 -7.50
CA ALA A 71 17.15 0.02 -7.94
C ALA A 71 17.91 -0.08 -9.28
N ASP A 72 18.76 -1.09 -9.39
CA ASP A 72 19.35 -1.47 -10.66
C ASP A 72 18.43 -2.48 -11.36
N LYS A 73 17.78 -2.06 -12.44
CA LYS A 73 16.90 -2.93 -13.23
C LYS A 73 17.66 -4.04 -13.97
N GLU A 74 18.99 -3.86 -14.14
CA GLU A 74 19.87 -4.86 -14.77
C GLU A 74 20.43 -5.88 -13.77
N PHE A 75 20.11 -5.73 -12.48
CA PHE A 75 20.47 -6.74 -11.49
C PHE A 75 19.83 -8.10 -11.86
N SER A 76 20.65 -9.14 -11.95
CA SER A 76 20.26 -10.45 -12.50
C SER A 76 19.01 -11.08 -11.88
N PHE A 77 18.73 -10.77 -10.62
CA PHE A 77 17.56 -11.28 -9.90
C PHE A 77 16.43 -10.26 -9.77
N PHE A 78 16.50 -9.13 -10.49
CA PHE A 78 15.54 -8.04 -10.33
C PHE A 78 14.11 -8.47 -10.61
N GLU A 79 13.83 -9.12 -11.75
CA GLU A 79 12.49 -9.59 -12.11
C GLU A 79 11.97 -10.66 -11.14
N GLY A 80 12.83 -11.57 -10.68
CA GLY A 80 12.44 -12.54 -9.64
C GLY A 80 12.02 -11.88 -8.32
N LEU A 81 12.76 -10.86 -7.88
CA LEU A 81 12.42 -10.07 -6.70
C LEU A 81 11.11 -9.29 -6.91
N LYS A 82 10.89 -8.73 -8.10
CA LYS A 82 9.68 -8.00 -8.44
C LYS A 82 8.45 -8.90 -8.36
N GLN A 83 8.48 -10.07 -8.98
CA GLN A 83 7.40 -11.05 -8.89
C GLN A 83 7.12 -11.50 -7.44
N LEU A 84 8.18 -11.74 -6.67
CA LEU A 84 8.05 -12.09 -5.26
C LEU A 84 7.38 -10.96 -4.45
N VAL A 85 7.79 -9.71 -4.69
CA VAL A 85 7.22 -8.54 -4.02
C VAL A 85 5.75 -8.36 -4.37
N ILE A 86 5.38 -8.43 -5.66
CA ILE A 86 3.99 -8.31 -6.11
C ILE A 86 3.12 -9.37 -5.40
N ARG A 87 3.52 -10.63 -5.45
CA ARG A 87 2.79 -11.73 -4.79
C ARG A 87 2.70 -11.59 -3.28
N SER A 88 3.68 -10.94 -2.64
CA SER A 88 3.68 -10.72 -1.19
C SER A 88 2.78 -9.57 -0.73
N ASN A 89 2.37 -8.69 -1.64
CA ASN A 89 1.58 -7.49 -1.31
C ASN A 89 0.06 -7.71 -1.44
N VAL A 90 -0.36 -8.86 -2.00
CA VAL A 90 -1.78 -9.21 -2.12
C VAL A 90 -2.41 -9.38 -0.73
N TYR A 91 -3.62 -8.87 -0.53
CA TYR A 91 -4.43 -9.14 0.65
C TYR A 91 -4.51 -10.67 0.92
N PRO A 92 -4.38 -11.17 2.16
CA PRO A 92 -4.43 -10.47 3.46
C PRO A 92 -3.06 -10.23 4.13
N GLN A 93 -2.00 -10.02 3.38
CA GLN A 93 -0.62 -9.92 3.92
C GLN A 93 -0.35 -8.64 4.75
N CYS A 94 -1.17 -7.59 4.60
CA CYS A 94 -0.98 -6.32 5.30
C CYS A 94 -1.60 -6.34 6.71
N ALA A 95 -0.77 -6.50 7.73
CA ALA A 95 -1.21 -6.58 9.12
C ALA A 95 -1.90 -5.29 9.62
N SER A 96 -1.51 -4.13 9.07
CA SER A 96 -2.09 -2.84 9.46
C SER A 96 -3.54 -2.65 9.01
N LEU A 97 -4.05 -3.40 8.02
CA LEU A 97 -5.46 -3.33 7.60
C LEU A 97 -6.44 -3.61 8.75
N GLY A 98 -6.06 -4.45 9.71
CA GLY A 98 -6.87 -4.71 10.90
C GLY A 98 -7.13 -3.47 11.78
N LYS A 99 -6.34 -2.40 11.63
CA LYS A 99 -6.49 -1.14 12.38
C LYS A 99 -7.64 -0.26 11.83
N ILE A 100 -8.17 -0.53 10.63
CA ILE A 100 -9.26 0.23 10.02
C ILE A 100 -10.44 0.36 10.99
N LYS A 101 -10.81 -0.72 11.68
CA LYS A 101 -11.92 -0.73 12.65
C LYS A 101 -11.74 0.24 13.82
N LYS A 102 -10.52 0.75 14.05
CA LYS A 102 -10.19 1.66 15.16
C LYS A 102 -10.11 3.13 14.75
N LEU A 103 -10.36 3.46 13.47
CA LEU A 103 -10.28 4.83 12.95
C LEU A 103 -11.39 5.73 13.45
N GLY A 104 -12.58 5.16 13.63
CA GLY A 104 -13.81 5.85 14.02
C GLY A 104 -15.01 4.93 13.86
N ASN A 105 -16.19 5.49 13.58
CA ASN A 105 -17.40 4.71 13.31
C ASN A 105 -17.41 4.22 11.84
N ILE A 106 -16.64 3.20 11.54
CA ILE A 106 -16.52 2.67 10.18
C ILE A 106 -17.76 1.88 9.78
N ARG A 107 -18.32 2.22 8.63
CA ARG A 107 -19.47 1.58 8.00
C ARG A 107 -19.06 0.65 6.86
N LEU A 108 -18.11 1.09 6.03
CA LEU A 108 -17.51 0.30 4.96
C LEU A 108 -15.98 0.50 4.97
N GLY A 109 -15.25 -0.58 4.83
CA GLY A 109 -13.82 -0.57 4.53
C GLY A 109 -13.57 -1.56 3.41
N LEU A 110 -13.02 -1.11 2.30
CA LEU A 110 -12.82 -1.90 1.10
C LEU A 110 -11.42 -1.62 0.55
N VAL A 111 -10.72 -2.66 0.13
CA VAL A 111 -9.42 -2.56 -0.55
C VAL A 111 -9.52 -3.07 -1.99
N SER A 112 -8.75 -2.45 -2.86
CA SER A 112 -8.61 -2.78 -4.28
C SER A 112 -7.19 -2.43 -4.73
N GLY A 113 -6.98 -2.14 -6.01
CA GLY A 113 -5.71 -1.64 -6.52
C GLY A 113 -4.52 -2.50 -6.12
N VAL A 114 -3.59 -1.91 -5.41
CA VAL A 114 -2.36 -2.57 -4.95
C VAL A 114 -2.59 -3.79 -4.05
N PHE A 115 -3.75 -3.87 -3.41
CA PHE A 115 -4.12 -5.00 -2.55
C PHE A 115 -4.71 -6.19 -3.33
N SER A 116 -5.14 -5.97 -4.57
CA SER A 116 -5.83 -6.95 -5.42
C SER A 116 -5.15 -7.15 -6.76
N ASP A 117 -3.90 -6.68 -6.90
CA ASP A 117 -3.12 -6.72 -8.15
C ASP A 117 -3.89 -6.10 -9.35
N ASN A 118 -4.55 -4.97 -9.09
CA ASN A 118 -5.37 -4.25 -10.06
C ASN A 118 -4.85 -2.82 -10.26
N ASP A 119 -3.91 -2.64 -11.15
CA ASP A 119 -3.31 -1.33 -11.46
C ASP A 119 -4.29 -0.34 -12.12
N ALA A 120 -5.45 -0.81 -12.59
CA ALA A 120 -6.49 0.05 -13.18
C ALA A 120 -7.42 0.68 -12.14
N ALA A 121 -7.35 0.28 -10.87
CA ALA A 121 -8.18 0.84 -9.81
C ALA A 121 -7.87 2.31 -9.57
N LYS A 122 -8.91 3.14 -9.43
CA LYS A 122 -8.77 4.58 -9.14
C LYS A 122 -8.33 4.89 -7.72
N ALA A 123 -8.59 3.98 -6.80
CA ALA A 123 -8.07 4.05 -5.45
C ALA A 123 -7.82 2.65 -4.90
N ASP A 124 -6.89 2.56 -3.97
CA ASP A 124 -6.48 1.30 -3.34
C ASP A 124 -7.30 1.01 -2.08
N LEU A 125 -7.83 2.05 -1.46
CA LEU A 125 -8.58 1.95 -0.20
C LEU A 125 -9.78 2.88 -0.23
N LEU A 126 -10.97 2.34 0.03
CA LEU A 126 -12.21 3.11 0.25
C LEU A 126 -12.64 2.93 1.70
N ILE A 127 -12.82 4.04 2.41
CA ILE A 127 -13.34 4.07 3.78
C ILE A 127 -14.60 4.94 3.82
N VAL A 128 -15.69 4.37 4.32
CA VAL A 128 -16.92 5.08 4.62
C VAL A 128 -17.17 5.04 6.11
N GLY A 129 -17.39 6.18 6.73
CA GLY A 129 -17.67 6.24 8.15
C GLY A 129 -17.69 7.65 8.71
N ASP A 130 -18.14 7.75 9.96
CA ASP A 130 -18.35 9.01 10.66
C ASP A 130 -17.31 9.17 11.78
N HIS A 131 -17.00 10.41 12.14
CA HIS A 131 -16.05 10.75 13.22
C HIS A 131 -14.68 10.06 13.07
N ILE A 132 -14.15 10.03 11.85
CA ILE A 132 -12.86 9.42 11.56
C ILE A 132 -11.76 10.36 12.02
N SER A 133 -10.84 9.83 12.83
CA SER A 133 -9.68 10.58 13.31
C SER A 133 -8.62 10.72 12.23
N ASN A 134 -8.36 11.95 11.76
CA ASN A 134 -7.30 12.23 10.77
C ASN A 134 -5.92 11.74 11.24
N ALA A 135 -5.61 11.89 12.53
CA ALA A 135 -4.35 11.42 13.08
C ALA A 135 -4.21 9.89 12.96
N LYS A 136 -5.25 9.13 13.31
CA LYS A 136 -5.25 7.67 13.17
C LYS A 136 -5.22 7.25 11.71
N MET A 137 -5.92 7.98 10.82
CA MET A 137 -5.91 7.72 9.38
C MET A 137 -4.51 7.90 8.80
N ASN A 138 -3.84 9.02 9.09
CA ASN A 138 -2.47 9.26 8.65
C ASN A 138 -1.49 8.21 9.17
N HIS A 139 -1.66 7.75 10.42
CA HIS A 139 -0.86 6.64 10.95
C HIS A 139 -1.11 5.33 10.21
N LEU A 140 -2.37 5.00 9.93
CA LEU A 140 -2.72 3.80 9.18
C LEU A 140 -2.11 3.83 7.78
N LEU A 141 -2.29 4.93 7.03
CA LEU A 141 -1.72 5.09 5.68
C LEU A 141 -0.20 4.92 5.71
N SER A 142 0.48 5.64 6.61
CA SER A 142 1.93 5.51 6.74
C SER A 142 2.39 4.09 7.07
N ASP A 143 1.65 3.33 7.89
CA ASP A 143 1.98 1.95 8.21
C ASP A 143 1.76 1.03 7.01
N LEU A 144 0.66 1.22 6.26
CA LEU A 144 0.35 0.46 5.05
C LEU A 144 1.37 0.74 3.94
N GLU A 145 1.74 2.02 3.72
CA GLU A 145 2.75 2.40 2.74
C GLU A 145 4.13 1.79 3.04
N ILE A 146 4.48 1.69 4.34
CA ILE A 146 5.69 0.97 4.77
C ILE A 146 5.59 -0.53 4.49
N GLU A 147 4.42 -1.13 4.74
CA GLU A 147 4.20 -2.56 4.50
C GLU A 147 4.20 -2.90 3.01
N LEU A 148 3.63 -2.03 2.18
CA LEU A 148 3.52 -2.20 0.73
C LEU A 148 4.78 -1.76 -0.03
N GLY A 149 5.51 -0.77 0.50
CA GLY A 149 6.67 -0.16 -0.17
C GLY A 149 6.31 0.88 -1.24
N ARG A 150 5.04 1.31 -1.32
CA ARG A 150 4.53 2.32 -2.26
C ARG A 150 3.45 3.18 -1.62
N GLU A 151 3.17 4.33 -2.21
CA GLU A 151 2.08 5.21 -1.80
C GLU A 151 0.73 4.58 -2.09
N ILE A 152 -0.28 4.95 -1.28
CA ILE A 152 -1.65 4.45 -1.35
C ILE A 152 -2.58 5.57 -1.76
N ASN A 153 -3.34 5.35 -2.82
CA ASN A 153 -4.47 6.20 -3.19
C ASN A 153 -5.69 5.77 -2.37
N TYR A 154 -6.26 6.68 -1.61
CA TYR A 154 -7.43 6.37 -0.81
C TYR A 154 -8.57 7.36 -1.02
N SER A 155 -9.77 6.90 -0.77
CA SER A 155 -10.97 7.74 -0.70
C SER A 155 -11.62 7.58 0.67
N LEU A 156 -12.00 8.72 1.24
CA LEU A 156 -12.70 8.81 2.52
C LEU A 156 -13.96 9.62 2.31
N MET A 157 -15.10 9.09 2.75
CA MET A 157 -16.39 9.77 2.71
C MET A 157 -17.24 9.42 3.92
N ASP A 158 -18.19 10.28 4.27
CA ASP A 158 -19.19 9.96 5.27
C ASP A 158 -20.31 9.05 4.72
N LEU A 159 -21.18 8.58 5.61
CA LEU A 159 -22.27 7.68 5.21
C LEU A 159 -23.29 8.34 4.27
N ASN A 160 -23.56 9.63 4.44
CA ASN A 160 -24.55 10.34 3.63
C ASN A 160 -24.01 10.54 2.20
N GLU A 161 -22.76 10.94 2.07
CA GLU A 161 -22.09 11.05 0.77
C GLU A 161 -22.07 9.69 0.06
N PHE A 162 -21.72 8.62 0.79
CA PHE A 162 -21.71 7.28 0.20
C PHE A 162 -23.10 6.88 -0.33
N LYS A 163 -24.16 7.07 0.47
CA LYS A 163 -25.53 6.77 0.04
C LYS A 163 -25.95 7.58 -1.17
N TYR A 164 -25.68 8.88 -1.16
CA TYR A 164 -25.97 9.76 -2.29
C TYR A 164 -25.29 9.26 -3.56
N ARG A 165 -24.01 8.90 -3.50
CA ARG A 165 -23.26 8.37 -4.63
C ARG A 165 -23.80 7.01 -5.12
N VAL A 166 -24.25 6.16 -4.20
CA VAL A 166 -24.92 4.89 -4.53
C VAL A 166 -26.22 5.14 -5.28
N ASP A 167 -27.07 6.06 -4.80
CA ASP A 167 -28.35 6.39 -5.41
C ASP A 167 -28.20 7.02 -6.80
N MET A 168 -27.12 7.79 -7.02
CA MET A 168 -26.79 8.40 -8.31
C MET A 168 -26.02 7.46 -9.24
N PHE A 169 -25.74 6.22 -8.85
CA PHE A 169 -24.93 5.27 -9.60
C PHE A 169 -23.56 5.86 -9.99
N ASP A 170 -22.92 6.55 -9.04
CA ASP A 170 -21.64 7.21 -9.26
C ASP A 170 -20.60 6.24 -9.80
N LYS A 171 -19.95 6.64 -10.89
CA LYS A 171 -19.01 5.80 -11.62
C LYS A 171 -17.83 5.33 -10.76
N PHE A 172 -17.33 6.17 -9.84
CA PHE A 172 -16.23 5.81 -8.95
C PHE A 172 -16.63 4.66 -8.02
N ILE A 173 -17.85 4.74 -7.43
CA ILE A 173 -18.37 3.68 -6.56
C ILE A 173 -18.59 2.38 -7.35
N LEU A 174 -19.18 2.49 -8.54
CA LEU A 174 -19.44 1.31 -9.38
C LEU A 174 -18.13 0.60 -9.76
N GLU A 175 -17.12 1.33 -10.21
CA GLU A 175 -15.81 0.77 -10.57
C GLU A 175 -15.14 0.02 -9.42
N PHE A 176 -15.32 0.48 -8.17
CA PHE A 176 -14.83 -0.25 -6.99
C PHE A 176 -15.48 -1.62 -6.83
N PHE A 177 -16.80 -1.71 -7.06
CA PHE A 177 -17.55 -2.95 -6.88
C PHE A 177 -17.52 -3.87 -8.10
N GLU A 178 -17.21 -3.35 -9.30
CA GLU A 178 -17.03 -4.13 -10.51
C GLU A 178 -15.63 -4.77 -10.62
N GLY A 179 -14.62 -4.09 -10.13
CA GLY A 179 -13.24 -4.57 -10.15
C GLY A 179 -12.90 -5.55 -9.02
N PRO A 180 -11.72 -6.16 -9.08
CA PRO A 180 -11.19 -6.96 -7.98
C PRO A 180 -11.08 -6.14 -6.69
N HIS A 181 -11.75 -6.60 -5.64
CA HIS A 181 -11.78 -5.92 -4.34
C HIS A 181 -11.98 -6.91 -3.19
N GLU A 182 -11.63 -6.48 -1.98
CA GLU A 182 -11.89 -7.22 -0.74
C GLU A 182 -12.56 -6.32 0.27
N ILE A 183 -13.65 -6.80 0.90
CA ILE A 183 -14.41 -6.05 1.90
C ILE A 183 -13.90 -6.40 3.28
N LEU A 184 -13.34 -5.42 3.99
CA LEU A 184 -12.78 -5.56 5.35
C LEU A 184 -13.82 -5.28 6.44
N VAL A 185 -14.72 -4.33 6.19
CA VAL A 185 -15.82 -3.94 7.07
C VAL A 185 -17.05 -3.69 6.20
N ASN A 186 -18.18 -4.29 6.54
CA ASN A 186 -19.44 -4.08 5.84
C ASN A 186 -20.59 -3.91 6.86
N LYS A 187 -21.11 -2.69 6.96
CA LYS A 187 -22.32 -2.35 7.71
C LYS A 187 -23.33 -1.58 6.83
N VAL A 188 -23.15 -1.65 5.49
CA VAL A 188 -23.95 -0.98 4.47
C VAL A 188 -24.43 -2.00 3.42
N GLN A 189 -24.87 -3.16 3.90
CA GLN A 189 -25.25 -4.28 3.03
C GLN A 189 -26.38 -3.93 2.07
N ASN A 190 -27.37 -3.12 2.52
CA ASN A 190 -28.53 -2.75 1.71
C ASN A 190 -28.11 -1.86 0.52
N GLU A 191 -27.24 -0.89 0.76
CA GLU A 191 -26.70 0.01 -0.26
C GLU A 191 -25.90 -0.78 -1.31
N ILE A 192 -25.08 -1.75 -0.87
CA ILE A 192 -24.33 -2.63 -1.77
C ILE A 192 -25.26 -3.52 -2.59
N MET A 193 -26.34 -4.05 -1.99
CA MET A 193 -27.33 -4.83 -2.70
C MET A 193 -28.07 -4.01 -3.76
N GLN A 194 -28.33 -2.74 -3.51
CA GLN A 194 -28.94 -1.82 -4.48
C GLN A 194 -28.05 -1.68 -5.71
N LEU A 195 -26.74 -1.46 -5.54
CA LEU A 195 -25.80 -1.39 -6.65
C LEU A 195 -25.80 -2.68 -7.49
N LYS A 196 -25.76 -3.83 -6.82
CA LYS A 196 -25.75 -5.14 -7.50
C LYS A 196 -27.04 -5.41 -8.29
N ARG A 197 -28.20 -5.02 -7.77
CA ARG A 197 -29.50 -5.18 -8.46
C ARG A 197 -29.60 -4.30 -9.71
N ALA A 198 -29.12 -3.07 -9.64
CA ALA A 198 -29.25 -2.11 -10.74
C ALA A 198 -28.42 -2.50 -11.96
N LYS A 199 -27.31 -3.19 -11.78
CA LYS A 199 -26.38 -3.58 -12.90
C LYS A 199 -26.28 -5.08 -13.16
N LYS A 200 -26.98 -5.95 -12.42
CA LYS A 200 -26.79 -7.41 -12.46
C LYS A 200 -25.32 -7.83 -12.22
N ILE A 201 -24.61 -7.08 -11.34
CA ILE A 201 -23.25 -7.39 -10.90
C ILE A 201 -23.28 -8.47 -9.83
#